data_511ad6775410e84c7e2282de14359f0a
#
_entry.id   511ad6775410e84c7e2282de14359f0a
#
_cell.length_a   1.000
_cell.length_b   1.000
_cell.length_c   1.000
_cell.angle_alpha   90.00
_cell.angle_beta   90.00
_cell.angle_gamma   90.00
#
_symmetry.space_group_name_H-M   'P 1'
#
loop_
_entity.id
_entity.type
_entity.pdbx_description
1 polymer ?
#
loop_
_entity_poly.entity_id
_entity_poly.type
_entity_poly.pdbx_seq_one_letter_code
_entity_poly.pdbx_strand_id
1 'polypeptide(L)'
;MRKTVSISALANAEVMKAIHPGASEAELQGLQEYVHKKLGAEYVGYPSIVGGGANGCILHYEENNRTNVGKDMVLMDIGAEYHGYSADVTRTVPTMGKFSPEQKAIYDLVYEAQEAVFRLCHEGTPFQELDQKATEVLANGLIGLGIIKDRSQVHQYYPHSCSHYLGLDVHDVGNYDQTLKENMVITVEPGIYIPAGSPCDKKWWDIGVRIEDDVRIGKDKDELLSAQAPRKAEDVEQMRNQKSAVSELVLPAIK
;
A
#
# COMPACT_ATOMS: atom_id res chain seq x y z
N MET A 1 14.58 -7.18 9.86
CA MET A 1 13.74 -6.09 9.31
C MET A 1 14.33 -5.43 8.06
N ARG A 2 15.42 -4.61 8.07
CA ARG A 2 15.90 -3.87 6.87
C ARG A 2 16.02 -4.72 5.60
N LYS A 3 16.57 -5.93 5.69
CA LYS A 3 16.70 -6.84 4.54
C LYS A 3 15.35 -7.29 4.02
N THR A 4 14.45 -7.68 4.91
CA THR A 4 13.09 -8.14 4.59
C THR A 4 12.32 -7.04 3.87
N VAL A 5 12.29 -5.83 4.45
CA VAL A 5 11.59 -4.66 3.88
C VAL A 5 12.21 -4.25 2.54
N SER A 6 13.55 -4.26 2.41
CA SER A 6 14.21 -3.97 1.12
C SER A 6 13.81 -4.96 0.03
N ILE A 7 13.64 -6.25 0.34
CA ILE A 7 13.15 -7.25 -0.61
C ILE A 7 11.76 -6.88 -1.11
N SER A 8 10.83 -6.56 -0.20
CA SER A 8 9.45 -6.19 -0.54
C SER A 8 9.38 -4.88 -1.33
N ALA A 9 10.12 -3.86 -0.92
CA ALA A 9 10.16 -2.58 -1.62
C ALA A 9 10.71 -2.71 -3.05
N LEU A 10 11.77 -3.50 -3.26
CA LEU A 10 12.31 -3.78 -4.59
C LEU A 10 11.34 -4.59 -5.44
N ALA A 11 10.62 -5.57 -4.85
CA ALA A 11 9.61 -6.34 -5.56
C ALA A 11 8.45 -5.44 -6.02
N ASN A 12 7.94 -4.56 -5.15
CA ASN A 12 6.94 -3.55 -5.53
C ASN A 12 7.44 -2.68 -6.69
N ALA A 13 8.66 -2.15 -6.62
CA ALA A 13 9.24 -1.33 -7.67
C ALA A 13 9.36 -2.07 -9.02
N GLU A 14 9.75 -3.35 -9.02
CA GLU A 14 9.84 -4.15 -10.25
C GLU A 14 8.48 -4.48 -10.85
N VAL A 15 7.48 -4.80 -10.01
CA VAL A 15 6.12 -5.09 -10.50
C VAL A 15 5.42 -3.81 -10.97
N MET A 16 5.65 -2.66 -10.33
CA MET A 16 5.19 -1.36 -10.88
C MET A 16 5.61 -1.14 -12.32
N LYS A 17 6.85 -1.51 -12.69
CA LYS A 17 7.36 -1.41 -14.06
C LYS A 17 6.74 -2.45 -15.00
N ALA A 18 6.37 -3.63 -14.48
CA ALA A 18 5.83 -4.74 -15.26
C ALA A 18 4.31 -4.63 -15.51
N ILE A 19 3.57 -3.93 -14.65
CA ILE A 19 2.11 -3.86 -14.71
C ILE A 19 1.63 -3.33 -16.07
N HIS A 20 0.57 -3.95 -16.62
CA HIS A 20 -0.03 -3.54 -17.89
C HIS A 20 -1.53 -3.90 -17.92
N PRO A 21 -2.36 -3.28 -18.78
CA PRO A 21 -3.81 -3.48 -18.79
C PRO A 21 -4.28 -4.93 -19.03
N GLY A 22 -3.45 -5.75 -19.68
CA GLY A 22 -3.77 -7.17 -19.94
C GLY A 22 -3.34 -8.14 -18.84
N ALA A 23 -2.61 -7.66 -17.82
CA ALA A 23 -2.15 -8.52 -16.73
C ALA A 23 -3.34 -9.08 -15.91
N SER A 24 -3.15 -10.26 -15.33
CA SER A 24 -4.02 -10.79 -14.29
C SER A 24 -3.48 -10.46 -12.89
N GLU A 25 -4.36 -10.47 -11.89
CA GLU A 25 -3.94 -10.29 -10.49
C GLU A 25 -2.95 -11.40 -10.07
N ALA A 26 -3.23 -12.66 -10.46
CA ALA A 26 -2.33 -13.79 -10.20
C ALA A 26 -0.96 -13.65 -10.89
N GLU A 27 -0.90 -13.07 -12.10
CA GLU A 27 0.38 -12.77 -12.77
C GLU A 27 1.21 -11.76 -11.98
N LEU A 28 0.59 -10.67 -11.54
CA LEU A 28 1.26 -9.63 -10.76
C LEU A 28 1.74 -10.16 -9.41
N GLN A 29 0.93 -10.97 -8.72
CA GLN A 29 1.32 -11.70 -7.52
C GLN A 29 2.55 -12.57 -7.80
N GLY A 30 2.50 -13.41 -8.83
CA GLY A 30 3.59 -14.33 -9.17
C GLY A 30 4.90 -13.62 -9.52
N LEU A 31 4.83 -12.47 -10.19
CA LEU A 31 6.01 -11.63 -10.47
C LEU A 31 6.62 -11.07 -9.19
N GLN A 32 5.80 -10.59 -8.25
CA GLN A 32 6.26 -10.06 -6.98
C GLN A 32 6.91 -11.14 -6.11
N GLU A 33 6.26 -12.29 -6.00
CA GLU A 33 6.79 -13.44 -5.26
C GLU A 33 8.06 -14.01 -5.91
N TYR A 34 8.16 -13.97 -7.26
CA TYR A 34 9.41 -14.31 -7.94
C TYR A 34 10.57 -13.40 -7.50
N VAL A 35 10.34 -12.09 -7.43
CA VAL A 35 11.38 -11.15 -6.98
C VAL A 35 11.73 -11.41 -5.51
N HIS A 36 10.76 -11.69 -4.64
CA HIS A 36 11.00 -12.09 -3.26
C HIS A 36 11.94 -13.30 -3.19
N LYS A 37 11.62 -14.37 -3.91
CA LYS A 37 12.46 -15.60 -3.95
C LYS A 37 13.84 -15.34 -4.56
N LYS A 38 13.92 -14.56 -5.63
CA LYS A 38 15.19 -14.17 -6.28
C LYS A 38 16.13 -13.43 -5.34
N LEU A 39 15.59 -12.64 -4.42
CA LEU A 39 16.34 -11.86 -3.44
C LEU A 39 16.58 -12.61 -2.11
N GLY A 40 16.10 -13.86 -2.01
CA GLY A 40 16.37 -14.79 -0.92
C GLY A 40 15.31 -14.84 0.18
N ALA A 41 14.11 -14.28 -0.03
CA ALA A 41 12.99 -14.49 0.89
C ALA A 41 12.61 -15.98 0.94
N GLU A 42 12.36 -16.48 2.15
CA GLU A 42 12.02 -17.86 2.39
C GLU A 42 10.52 -18.11 2.15
N TYR A 43 9.71 -17.16 2.55
CA TYR A 43 8.24 -17.21 2.41
C TYR A 43 7.68 -15.81 2.10
N VAL A 44 6.36 -15.72 1.94
CA VAL A 44 5.60 -14.49 2.08
C VAL A 44 5.22 -14.31 3.56
N GLY A 45 5.21 -13.09 4.07
CA GLY A 45 4.89 -12.81 5.47
C GLY A 45 3.40 -13.03 5.80
N TYR A 46 2.54 -12.93 4.79
CA TYR A 46 1.09 -13.13 4.84
C TYR A 46 0.55 -13.43 3.43
N PRO A 47 -0.70 -13.92 3.28
CA PRO A 47 -1.30 -14.12 1.95
C PRO A 47 -1.26 -12.84 1.13
N SER A 48 -0.70 -12.92 -0.08
CA SER A 48 -0.54 -11.76 -0.97
C SER A 48 -1.89 -11.18 -1.38
N ILE A 49 -2.00 -9.85 -1.38
CA ILE A 49 -3.19 -9.10 -1.79
C ILE A 49 -2.87 -8.35 -3.09
N VAL A 50 -3.59 -8.66 -4.17
CA VAL A 50 -3.48 -7.97 -5.46
C VAL A 50 -4.86 -7.68 -5.99
N GLY A 51 -5.37 -6.47 -5.78
CA GLY A 51 -6.75 -6.08 -6.12
C GLY A 51 -6.80 -5.04 -7.24
N GLY A 52 -7.35 -5.41 -8.41
CA GLY A 52 -7.57 -4.50 -9.54
C GLY A 52 -8.96 -3.86 -9.51
N GLY A 53 -9.05 -2.52 -9.59
CA GLY A 53 -10.32 -1.79 -9.60
C GLY A 53 -11.16 -2.04 -8.36
N ALA A 54 -12.39 -2.56 -8.51
CA ALA A 54 -13.30 -2.85 -7.41
C ALA A 54 -12.69 -3.78 -6.34
N ASN A 55 -11.85 -4.75 -6.74
CA ASN A 55 -11.18 -5.66 -5.81
C ASN A 55 -10.21 -4.91 -4.87
N GLY A 56 -9.63 -3.80 -5.32
CA GLY A 56 -8.80 -2.92 -4.48
C GLY A 56 -9.59 -2.20 -3.37
N CYS A 57 -10.92 -2.29 -3.36
CA CYS A 57 -11.76 -1.79 -2.26
C CYS A 57 -12.02 -2.84 -1.17
N ILE A 58 -11.53 -4.08 -1.33
CA ILE A 58 -11.64 -5.17 -0.35
C ILE A 58 -10.31 -5.24 0.40
N LEU A 59 -10.33 -5.01 1.73
CA LEU A 59 -9.12 -4.82 2.54
C LEU A 59 -8.14 -5.99 2.46
N HIS A 60 -8.63 -7.21 2.69
CA HIS A 60 -7.85 -8.45 2.61
C HIS A 60 -8.34 -9.30 1.43
N TYR A 61 -8.12 -8.78 0.21
CA TYR A 61 -8.47 -9.49 -1.01
C TYR A 61 -7.36 -10.47 -1.38
N GLU A 62 -7.52 -11.72 -0.99
CA GLU A 62 -6.54 -12.79 -1.17
C GLU A 62 -6.84 -13.70 -2.38
N GLU A 63 -8.01 -13.57 -3.00
CA GLU A 63 -8.43 -14.42 -4.13
C GLU A 63 -7.57 -14.22 -5.37
N ASN A 64 -7.13 -13.00 -5.65
CA ASN A 64 -6.24 -12.63 -6.75
C ASN A 64 -6.63 -13.28 -8.08
N ASN A 65 -7.95 -13.34 -8.37
CA ASN A 65 -8.49 -14.19 -9.44
C ASN A 65 -9.00 -13.42 -10.66
N ARG A 66 -8.93 -12.08 -10.66
CA ARG A 66 -9.30 -11.28 -11.84
C ARG A 66 -8.27 -11.50 -12.96
N THR A 67 -8.75 -11.99 -14.09
CA THR A 67 -7.92 -12.40 -15.24
C THR A 67 -7.41 -11.25 -16.09
N ASN A 68 -7.95 -10.04 -15.92
CA ASN A 68 -7.53 -8.85 -16.65
C ASN A 68 -7.84 -7.61 -15.81
N VAL A 69 -6.79 -6.91 -15.37
CA VAL A 69 -6.92 -5.70 -14.55
C VAL A 69 -7.44 -4.48 -15.33
N GLY A 70 -7.43 -4.53 -16.66
CA GLY A 70 -7.98 -3.48 -17.49
C GLY A 70 -7.24 -2.14 -17.36
N LYS A 71 -8.02 -1.06 -17.31
CA LYS A 71 -7.50 0.32 -17.19
C LYS A 71 -7.57 0.87 -15.75
N ASP A 72 -7.85 0.00 -14.80
CA ASP A 72 -8.01 0.38 -13.40
C ASP A 72 -6.66 0.60 -12.72
N MET A 73 -6.68 1.03 -11.46
CA MET A 73 -5.54 0.90 -10.58
C MET A 73 -5.48 -0.53 -10.05
N VAL A 74 -4.29 -0.96 -9.64
CA VAL A 74 -4.08 -2.18 -8.87
C VAL A 74 -3.44 -1.83 -7.53
N LEU A 75 -4.09 -2.21 -6.46
CA LEU A 75 -3.56 -2.20 -5.11
C LEU A 75 -2.82 -3.52 -4.88
N MET A 76 -1.56 -3.43 -4.51
CA MET A 76 -0.69 -4.58 -4.22
C MET A 76 -0.14 -4.43 -2.80
N ASP A 77 -0.51 -5.35 -1.94
CA ASP A 77 -0.11 -5.43 -0.55
C ASP A 77 0.53 -6.79 -0.30
N ILE A 78 1.86 -6.80 -0.32
CA ILE A 78 2.63 -8.03 -0.26
C ILE A 78 3.93 -7.81 0.52
N GLY A 79 4.12 -8.61 1.57
CA GLY A 79 5.32 -8.66 2.40
C GLY A 79 6.15 -9.91 2.18
N ALA A 80 7.46 -9.76 2.09
CA ALA A 80 8.38 -10.89 2.15
C ALA A 80 8.58 -11.37 3.59
N GLU A 81 8.91 -12.64 3.77
CA GLU A 81 9.51 -13.15 5.01
C GLU A 81 10.97 -13.54 4.78
N TYR A 82 11.84 -13.07 5.65
CA TYR A 82 13.26 -13.38 5.60
C TYR A 82 13.79 -13.63 7.02
N HIS A 83 14.23 -14.87 7.29
CA HIS A 83 14.71 -15.33 8.60
C HIS A 83 13.70 -15.09 9.73
N GLY A 84 12.42 -15.36 9.46
CA GLY A 84 11.31 -15.22 10.40
C GLY A 84 10.81 -13.80 10.58
N TYR A 85 11.37 -12.79 9.91
CA TYR A 85 10.86 -11.43 9.95
C TYR A 85 9.97 -11.13 8.75
N SER A 86 8.79 -10.57 9.00
CA SER A 86 7.85 -10.12 7.97
C SER A 86 8.06 -8.64 7.63
N ALA A 87 7.85 -8.29 6.37
CA ALA A 87 7.69 -6.91 5.89
C ALA A 87 6.23 -6.67 5.52
N ASP A 88 5.83 -5.40 5.40
CA ASP A 88 4.49 -5.00 5.01
C ASP A 88 4.53 -3.75 4.13
N VAL A 89 4.31 -3.91 2.82
CA VAL A 89 4.46 -2.78 1.88
C VAL A 89 3.33 -2.79 0.86
N THR A 90 2.45 -1.81 0.95
CA THR A 90 1.39 -1.61 -0.05
C THR A 90 1.72 -0.48 -1.01
N ARG A 91 1.44 -0.72 -2.29
CA ARG A 91 1.42 0.30 -3.35
C ARG A 91 0.18 0.15 -4.22
N THR A 92 -0.36 1.30 -4.64
CA THR A 92 -1.46 1.38 -5.62
C THR A 92 -0.95 2.02 -6.89
N VAL A 93 -1.11 1.34 -8.04
CA VAL A 93 -0.44 1.67 -9.29
C VAL A 93 -1.44 1.78 -10.45
N PRO A 94 -1.38 2.85 -11.27
CA PRO A 94 -2.25 2.97 -12.45
C PRO A 94 -1.74 2.07 -13.59
N THR A 95 -2.57 1.16 -14.10
CA THR A 95 -2.19 0.22 -15.18
C THR A 95 -1.83 0.93 -16.48
N MET A 96 -2.45 2.07 -16.75
CA MET A 96 -2.24 2.90 -17.95
C MET A 96 -1.01 3.81 -17.88
N GLY A 97 -0.22 3.75 -16.80
CA GLY A 97 0.96 4.57 -16.59
C GLY A 97 0.70 5.99 -16.10
N LYS A 98 -0.58 6.38 -15.98
CA LYS A 98 -1.02 7.65 -15.38
C LYS A 98 -2.32 7.44 -14.64
N PHE A 99 -2.47 8.13 -13.51
CA PHE A 99 -3.72 8.22 -12.77
C PHE A 99 -4.74 9.07 -13.56
N SER A 100 -6.03 8.73 -13.49
CA SER A 100 -7.10 9.66 -13.86
C SER A 100 -7.14 10.83 -12.86
N PRO A 101 -7.83 11.95 -13.18
CA PRO A 101 -7.98 13.04 -12.22
C PRO A 101 -8.60 12.60 -10.88
N GLU A 102 -9.59 11.70 -10.93
CA GLU A 102 -10.27 11.18 -9.75
C GLU A 102 -9.35 10.24 -8.95
N GLN A 103 -8.67 9.32 -9.63
CA GLN A 103 -7.70 8.42 -9.02
C GLN A 103 -6.58 9.22 -8.34
N LYS A 104 -6.04 10.23 -9.05
CA LYS A 104 -4.97 11.07 -8.50
C LYS A 104 -5.44 11.85 -7.27
N ALA A 105 -6.65 12.38 -7.28
CA ALA A 105 -7.18 13.14 -6.14
C ALA A 105 -7.27 12.27 -4.86
N ILE A 106 -7.72 11.02 -4.99
CA ILE A 106 -7.75 10.08 -3.85
C ILE A 106 -6.34 9.64 -3.47
N TYR A 107 -5.48 9.34 -4.47
CA TYR A 107 -4.10 8.93 -4.23
C TYR A 107 -3.31 10.00 -3.47
N ASP A 108 -3.36 11.25 -3.94
CA ASP A 108 -2.67 12.38 -3.31
C ASP A 108 -3.18 12.61 -1.88
N LEU A 109 -4.49 12.45 -1.62
CA LEU A 109 -5.05 12.57 -0.28
C LEU A 109 -4.52 11.49 0.67
N VAL A 110 -4.43 10.24 0.22
CA VAL A 110 -3.83 9.15 1.00
C VAL A 110 -2.34 9.40 1.25
N TYR A 111 -1.62 9.87 0.23
CA TYR A 111 -0.20 10.26 0.37
C TYR A 111 -0.02 11.39 1.38
N GLU A 112 -0.86 12.44 1.34
CA GLU A 112 -0.83 13.54 2.31
C GLU A 112 -1.09 13.05 3.74
N ALA A 113 -2.02 12.12 3.93
CA ALA A 113 -2.29 11.51 5.23
C ALA A 113 -1.06 10.74 5.73
N GLN A 114 -0.42 9.93 4.88
CA GLN A 114 0.79 9.20 5.23
C GLN A 114 1.94 10.15 5.62
N GLU A 115 2.17 11.20 4.84
CA GLU A 115 3.19 12.22 5.14
C GLU A 115 2.91 12.97 6.46
N ALA A 116 1.61 13.18 6.79
CA ALA A 116 1.24 13.79 8.06
C ALA A 116 1.54 12.86 9.25
N VAL A 117 1.34 11.55 9.09
CA VAL A 117 1.66 10.55 10.11
C VAL A 117 3.16 10.38 10.28
N PHE A 118 3.95 10.36 9.20
CA PHE A 118 5.42 10.27 9.31
C PHE A 118 6.03 11.37 10.18
N ARG A 119 5.48 12.58 10.16
CA ARG A 119 5.93 13.67 11.04
C ARG A 119 5.74 13.38 12.53
N LEU A 120 4.93 12.39 12.87
CA LEU A 120 4.68 11.93 14.25
C LEU A 120 5.49 10.66 14.61
N CYS A 121 6.15 10.01 13.65
CA CYS A 121 6.89 8.76 13.85
C CYS A 121 8.24 8.98 14.56
N HIS A 122 8.22 9.55 15.78
CA HIS A 122 9.40 9.75 16.60
C HIS A 122 9.15 9.29 18.04
N GLU A 123 10.23 9.07 18.80
CA GLU A 123 10.15 8.66 20.20
C GLU A 123 9.30 9.63 21.02
N GLY A 124 8.43 9.09 21.86
CA GLY A 124 7.56 9.85 22.77
C GLY A 124 6.17 10.15 22.23
N THR A 125 5.91 10.01 20.93
CA THR A 125 4.56 10.17 20.36
C THR A 125 3.64 9.06 20.85
N PRO A 126 2.45 9.35 21.39
CA PRO A 126 1.44 8.34 21.68
C PRO A 126 1.02 7.58 20.42
N PHE A 127 1.02 6.24 20.47
CA PHE A 127 0.72 5.41 19.30
C PHE A 127 -0.63 5.76 18.64
N GLN A 128 -1.64 6.04 19.46
CA GLN A 128 -2.99 6.38 19.00
C GLN A 128 -3.06 7.71 18.21
N GLU A 129 -2.10 8.62 18.38
CA GLU A 129 -2.07 9.88 17.62
C GLU A 129 -1.80 9.66 16.14
N LEU A 130 -1.18 8.54 15.75
CA LEU A 130 -0.94 8.19 14.36
C LEU A 130 -2.25 8.04 13.60
N ASP A 131 -3.16 7.21 14.12
CA ASP A 131 -4.48 6.99 13.52
C ASP A 131 -5.37 8.23 13.57
N GLN A 132 -5.34 8.97 14.69
CA GLN A 132 -6.06 10.24 14.80
C GLN A 132 -5.62 11.24 13.73
N LYS A 133 -4.31 11.31 13.43
CA LYS A 133 -3.77 12.21 12.39
C LYS A 133 -4.19 11.76 11.00
N ALA A 134 -4.10 10.48 10.67
CA ALA A 134 -4.57 9.95 9.40
C ALA A 134 -6.06 10.26 9.20
N THR A 135 -6.88 9.91 10.19
CA THR A 135 -8.33 10.16 10.20
C THR A 135 -8.66 11.64 9.99
N GLU A 136 -7.95 12.54 10.66
CA GLU A 136 -8.14 14.00 10.51
C GLU A 136 -7.91 14.46 9.06
N VAL A 137 -6.78 14.06 8.46
CA VAL A 137 -6.41 14.46 7.10
C VAL A 137 -7.38 13.87 6.08
N LEU A 138 -7.67 12.56 6.19
CA LEU A 138 -8.58 11.86 5.28
C LEU A 138 -9.99 12.45 5.36
N ALA A 139 -10.52 12.70 6.56
CA ALA A 139 -11.85 13.29 6.72
C ALA A 139 -11.95 14.67 6.07
N ASN A 140 -10.96 15.54 6.30
CA ASN A 140 -10.93 16.88 5.70
C ASN A 140 -10.86 16.83 4.18
N GLY A 141 -10.02 15.96 3.62
CA GLY A 141 -9.90 15.80 2.18
C GLY A 141 -11.17 15.23 1.54
N LEU A 142 -11.78 14.19 2.14
CA LEU A 142 -13.03 13.61 1.65
C LEU A 142 -14.20 14.62 1.67
N ILE A 143 -14.26 15.51 2.67
CA ILE A 143 -15.21 16.65 2.69
C ILE A 143 -14.90 17.60 1.55
N GLY A 144 -13.64 17.97 1.35
CA GLY A 144 -13.21 18.87 0.27
C GLY A 144 -13.53 18.33 -1.14
N LEU A 145 -13.47 17.01 -1.32
CA LEU A 145 -13.85 16.32 -2.56
C LEU A 145 -15.38 16.10 -2.71
N GLY A 146 -16.16 16.41 -1.68
CA GLY A 146 -17.62 16.22 -1.67
C GLY A 146 -18.06 14.76 -1.56
N ILE A 147 -17.17 13.86 -1.09
CA ILE A 147 -17.44 12.42 -0.91
C ILE A 147 -18.21 12.19 0.39
N ILE A 148 -17.84 12.89 1.45
CA ILE A 148 -18.57 12.90 2.73
C ILE A 148 -19.01 14.33 3.08
N LYS A 149 -19.99 14.45 3.96
CA LYS A 149 -20.53 15.75 4.42
C LYS A 149 -20.04 16.13 5.81
N ASP A 150 -19.68 15.12 6.61
CA ASP A 150 -19.30 15.28 8.00
C ASP A 150 -18.15 14.30 8.34
N ARG A 151 -17.26 14.71 9.26
CA ARG A 151 -16.09 13.93 9.67
C ARG A 151 -16.45 12.56 10.23
N SER A 152 -17.60 12.40 10.88
CA SER A 152 -18.06 11.12 11.43
C SER A 152 -18.28 10.04 10.37
N GLN A 153 -18.39 10.43 9.09
CA GLN A 153 -18.56 9.52 7.96
C GLN A 153 -17.25 8.95 7.41
N VAL A 154 -16.09 9.39 7.90
CA VAL A 154 -14.77 8.99 7.37
C VAL A 154 -14.58 7.47 7.39
N HIS A 155 -15.03 6.78 8.44
CA HIS A 155 -14.87 5.34 8.59
C HIS A 155 -15.73 4.50 7.61
N GLN A 156 -16.61 5.13 6.83
CA GLN A 156 -17.27 4.47 5.69
C GLN A 156 -16.27 4.18 4.56
N TYR A 157 -15.17 4.94 4.48
CA TYR A 157 -14.16 4.87 3.42
C TYR A 157 -12.74 4.62 3.95
N TYR A 158 -12.54 4.73 5.25
CA TYR A 158 -11.30 4.40 5.97
C TYR A 158 -11.66 3.56 7.22
N PRO A 159 -11.87 2.24 7.05
CA PRO A 159 -12.41 1.39 8.11
C PRO A 159 -11.36 0.68 8.99
N HIS A 160 -10.07 0.92 8.78
CA HIS A 160 -8.97 0.28 9.53
C HIS A 160 -8.08 1.30 10.23
N SER A 161 -7.18 0.84 11.08
CA SER A 161 -6.17 1.68 11.74
C SER A 161 -5.03 2.03 10.80
N CYS A 162 -4.35 3.15 11.06
CA CYS A 162 -3.23 3.64 10.25
C CYS A 162 -1.93 2.86 10.47
N SER A 163 -1.80 2.07 11.54
CA SER A 163 -0.52 1.50 11.95
C SER A 163 -0.67 0.30 12.85
N HIS A 164 0.23 -0.66 12.74
CA HIS A 164 0.42 -1.76 13.67
C HIS A 164 1.91 -2.06 13.88
N TYR A 165 2.23 -2.85 14.91
CA TYR A 165 3.58 -3.37 15.11
C TYR A 165 3.92 -4.41 14.07
N LEU A 166 5.19 -4.44 13.68
CA LEU A 166 5.72 -5.34 12.66
C LEU A 166 7.04 -5.97 13.15
N GLY A 167 7.17 -7.30 12.99
CA GLY A 167 8.35 -8.02 13.47
C GLY A 167 8.42 -9.46 12.98
N LEU A 168 8.28 -10.41 13.90
CA LEU A 168 8.21 -11.84 13.57
C LEU A 168 6.86 -12.21 12.95
N ASP A 169 5.82 -11.50 13.30
CA ASP A 169 4.52 -11.57 12.66
C ASP A 169 4.23 -10.25 11.93
N VAL A 170 3.41 -10.30 10.87
CA VAL A 170 2.95 -9.10 10.18
C VAL A 170 2.15 -8.20 11.12
N HIS A 171 1.23 -8.77 11.92
CA HIS A 171 0.58 -8.10 13.04
C HIS A 171 1.28 -8.54 14.33
N ASP A 172 2.45 -7.95 14.60
CA ASP A 172 3.27 -8.38 15.72
C ASP A 172 2.72 -7.88 17.07
N VAL A 173 3.16 -8.54 18.13
CA VAL A 173 2.73 -8.20 19.50
C VAL A 173 3.21 -6.80 19.89
N GLY A 174 2.35 -6.06 20.58
CA GLY A 174 2.66 -4.71 21.02
C GLY A 174 1.59 -4.13 21.94
N ASN A 175 1.93 -3.04 22.61
CA ASN A 175 0.99 -2.28 23.43
C ASN A 175 0.63 -0.97 22.74
N TYR A 176 -0.61 -0.85 22.28
CA TYR A 176 -1.11 0.33 21.56
C TYR A 176 -1.45 1.51 22.48
N ASP A 177 -1.45 1.32 23.81
CA ASP A 177 -1.72 2.37 24.81
C ASP A 177 -0.42 3.04 25.32
N GLN A 178 0.69 2.85 24.64
CA GLN A 178 1.97 3.45 25.00
C GLN A 178 2.47 4.47 23.97
N THR A 179 3.51 5.21 24.33
CA THR A 179 4.25 6.05 23.39
C THR A 179 5.21 5.23 22.55
N LEU A 180 5.49 5.72 21.34
CA LEU A 180 6.54 5.18 20.48
C LEU A 180 7.89 5.24 21.20
N LYS A 181 8.71 4.20 21.02
CA LYS A 181 10.07 4.10 21.57
C LYS A 181 11.06 3.84 20.45
N GLU A 182 12.28 4.27 20.67
CA GLU A 182 13.38 4.00 19.75
C GLU A 182 13.48 2.49 19.42
N ASN A 183 13.71 2.18 18.16
CA ASN A 183 13.79 0.84 17.57
C ASN A 183 12.48 0.04 17.46
N MET A 184 11.34 0.60 17.81
CA MET A 184 10.07 0.01 17.37
C MET A 184 10.00 0.04 15.85
N VAL A 185 9.44 -1.00 15.25
CA VAL A 185 9.09 -1.05 13.83
C VAL A 185 7.57 -1.14 13.73
N ILE A 186 7.00 -0.26 12.94
CA ILE A 186 5.56 -0.13 12.73
C ILE A 186 5.26 0.12 11.27
N THR A 187 4.04 -0.17 10.82
CA THR A 187 3.52 0.26 9.52
C THR A 187 2.98 1.68 9.60
N VAL A 188 2.90 2.36 8.45
CA VAL A 188 2.11 3.59 8.25
C VAL A 188 1.34 3.42 6.94
N GLU A 189 0.02 3.14 7.06
CA GLU A 189 -0.80 2.56 6.00
C GLU A 189 -2.17 3.22 5.80
N PRO A 190 -2.31 4.54 5.72
CA PRO A 190 -3.61 5.12 5.45
C PRO A 190 -4.17 4.64 4.12
N GLY A 191 -5.51 4.51 4.04
CA GLY A 191 -6.20 4.08 2.83
C GLY A 191 -7.57 4.73 2.67
N ILE A 192 -8.08 4.74 1.44
CA ILE A 192 -9.45 5.13 1.08
C ILE A 192 -10.02 4.07 0.14
N TYR A 193 -11.23 3.61 0.42
CA TYR A 193 -11.90 2.56 -0.34
C TYR A 193 -13.34 2.98 -0.65
N ILE A 194 -13.65 3.19 -1.93
CA ILE A 194 -14.96 3.71 -2.38
C ILE A 194 -15.60 2.67 -3.32
N PRO A 195 -16.25 1.63 -2.77
CA PRO A 195 -16.89 0.63 -3.61
C PRO A 195 -18.07 1.19 -4.39
N ALA A 196 -18.46 0.52 -5.48
CA ALA A 196 -19.66 0.84 -6.23
C ALA A 196 -20.90 0.83 -5.32
N GLY A 197 -21.80 1.80 -5.52
CA GLY A 197 -22.97 1.98 -4.66
C GLY A 197 -22.76 2.89 -3.45
N SER A 198 -21.53 3.38 -3.22
CA SER A 198 -21.25 4.38 -2.19
C SER A 198 -22.11 5.64 -2.38
N PRO A 199 -22.58 6.29 -1.30
CA PRO A 199 -23.45 7.46 -1.36
C PRO A 199 -22.72 8.75 -1.75
N CYS A 200 -21.93 8.72 -2.82
CA CYS A 200 -21.21 9.82 -3.42
C CYS A 200 -21.32 9.78 -4.95
N ASP A 201 -20.74 10.75 -5.66
CA ASP A 201 -20.71 10.77 -7.11
C ASP A 201 -20.04 9.48 -7.65
N LYS A 202 -20.67 8.88 -8.67
CA LYS A 202 -20.20 7.63 -9.31
C LYS A 202 -18.79 7.71 -9.88
N LYS A 203 -18.28 8.90 -10.17
CA LYS A 203 -16.90 9.10 -10.64
C LYS A 203 -15.85 8.65 -9.62
N TRP A 204 -16.23 8.52 -8.34
CA TRP A 204 -15.37 8.04 -7.26
C TRP A 204 -15.46 6.52 -7.03
N TRP A 205 -16.45 5.84 -7.61
CA TRP A 205 -16.67 4.42 -7.36
C TRP A 205 -15.53 3.55 -7.87
N ASP A 206 -15.30 2.43 -7.19
CA ASP A 206 -14.26 1.43 -7.46
C ASP A 206 -12.83 2.00 -7.40
N ILE A 207 -12.64 3.08 -6.64
CA ILE A 207 -11.34 3.62 -6.30
C ILE A 207 -10.94 3.13 -4.91
N GLY A 208 -9.98 2.21 -4.86
CA GLY A 208 -9.30 1.76 -3.63
C GLY A 208 -7.83 2.17 -3.67
N VAL A 209 -7.36 2.86 -2.65
CA VAL A 209 -5.97 3.28 -2.50
C VAL A 209 -5.50 3.01 -1.08
N ARG A 210 -4.39 2.27 -0.94
CA ARG A 210 -3.55 2.20 0.26
C ARG A 210 -2.11 2.48 -0.14
N ILE A 211 -1.41 3.26 0.69
CA ILE A 211 0.03 3.48 0.58
C ILE A 211 0.61 3.16 1.95
N GLU A 212 1.46 2.14 2.00
CA GLU A 212 1.97 1.59 3.23
C GLU A 212 3.48 1.44 3.20
N ASP A 213 4.09 1.80 4.29
CA ASP A 213 5.52 1.68 4.49
C ASP A 213 5.86 1.22 5.90
N ASP A 214 6.97 0.50 5.99
CA ASP A 214 7.59 0.08 7.24
C ASP A 214 8.55 1.15 7.76
N VAL A 215 8.36 1.55 9.01
CA VAL A 215 9.10 2.63 9.66
C VAL A 215 9.76 2.11 10.94
N ARG A 216 11.07 2.33 11.07
CA ARG A 216 11.76 2.18 12.35
C ARG A 216 11.77 3.52 13.08
N ILE A 217 11.25 3.53 14.28
CA ILE A 217 11.25 4.71 15.14
C ILE A 217 12.68 5.00 15.59
N GLY A 218 13.16 6.19 15.29
CA GLY A 218 14.45 6.69 15.77
C GLY A 218 14.28 7.61 16.96
N LYS A 219 15.39 7.94 17.61
CA LYS A 219 15.39 8.89 18.73
C LYS A 219 15.01 10.30 18.26
N ASP A 220 15.68 10.77 17.22
CA ASP A 220 15.52 12.14 16.70
C ASP A 220 14.87 12.15 15.30
N LYS A 221 14.92 11.02 14.60
CA LYS A 221 14.38 10.86 13.24
C LYS A 221 14.04 9.41 12.99
N ASP A 222 12.87 9.20 12.37
CA ASP A 222 12.43 7.91 11.83
C ASP A 222 13.33 7.44 10.67
N GLU A 223 13.31 6.14 10.42
CA GLU A 223 13.92 5.51 9.26
C GLU A 223 12.83 4.84 8.43
N LEU A 224 12.57 5.37 7.25
CA LEU A 224 11.68 4.76 6.26
C LEU A 224 12.41 3.57 5.62
N LEU A 225 12.03 2.35 5.99
CA LEU A 225 12.72 1.13 5.59
C LEU A 225 12.40 0.74 4.14
N SER A 226 11.22 1.10 3.64
CA SER A 226 10.67 0.78 2.31
C SER A 226 10.89 1.89 1.26
N ALA A 227 11.78 2.84 1.51
CA ALA A 227 12.02 4.03 0.66
C ALA A 227 12.35 3.72 -0.81
N GLN A 228 12.73 2.48 -1.16
CA GLN A 228 13.03 2.06 -2.53
C GLN A 228 11.78 1.90 -3.41
N ALA A 229 10.60 1.73 -2.82
CA ALA A 229 9.32 1.74 -3.51
C ALA A 229 8.76 3.17 -3.53
N PRO A 230 8.61 3.83 -4.69
CA PRO A 230 8.11 5.20 -4.76
C PRO A 230 6.68 5.30 -4.23
N ARG A 231 6.37 6.43 -3.60
CA ARG A 231 5.07 6.70 -2.96
C ARG A 231 4.33 7.87 -3.59
N LYS A 232 5.05 8.91 -4.01
CA LYS A 232 4.44 10.08 -4.63
C LYS A 232 3.88 9.74 -6.00
N ALA A 233 2.70 10.25 -6.34
CA ALA A 233 2.00 9.91 -7.58
C ALA A 233 2.90 10.05 -8.83
N GLU A 234 3.63 11.16 -8.94
CA GLU A 234 4.51 11.43 -10.08
C GLU A 234 5.66 10.41 -10.17
N ASP A 235 6.22 10.00 -9.03
CA ASP A 235 7.32 9.03 -8.96
C ASP A 235 6.82 7.62 -9.29
N VAL A 236 5.59 7.26 -8.89
CA VAL A 236 4.92 6.02 -9.26
C VAL A 236 4.66 5.98 -10.78
N GLU A 237 4.11 7.05 -11.35
CA GLU A 237 3.92 7.17 -12.80
C GLU A 237 5.25 7.07 -13.56
N GLN A 238 6.30 7.71 -13.06
CA GLN A 238 7.64 7.62 -13.63
C GLN A 238 8.21 6.20 -13.58
N MET A 239 8.08 5.52 -12.41
CA MET A 239 8.53 4.14 -12.23
C MET A 239 7.78 3.20 -13.17
N ARG A 240 6.44 3.34 -13.28
CA ARG A 240 5.59 2.54 -14.16
C ARG A 240 6.03 2.60 -15.63
N ASN A 241 6.59 3.70 -16.06
CA ASN A 241 7.05 3.90 -17.46
C ASN A 241 8.49 3.42 -17.71
N GLN A 242 9.17 2.84 -16.71
CA GLN A 242 10.48 2.23 -16.89
C GLN A 242 10.37 0.78 -17.36
N LYS A 243 11.46 0.25 -17.92
CA LYS A 243 11.56 -1.15 -18.31
C LYS A 243 11.72 -2.02 -17.06
N SER A 244 10.88 -3.04 -16.95
CA SER A 244 10.99 -4.01 -15.86
C SER A 244 11.92 -5.15 -16.22
N ALA A 245 12.75 -5.59 -15.26
CA ALA A 245 13.57 -6.78 -15.39
C ALA A 245 12.74 -8.08 -15.45
N VAL A 246 11.53 -8.07 -14.90
CA VAL A 246 10.64 -9.27 -14.85
C VAL A 246 9.68 -9.36 -16.02
N SER A 247 9.40 -8.27 -16.75
CA SER A 247 8.49 -8.27 -17.92
C SER A 247 9.03 -9.01 -19.15
N GLU A 248 10.30 -9.44 -19.14
CA GLU A 248 10.91 -10.22 -20.22
C GLU A 248 10.69 -11.75 -20.09
N LEU A 249 9.99 -12.19 -19.06
CA LEU A 249 9.60 -13.60 -18.88
C LEU A 249 8.48 -13.96 -19.87
N VAL A 250 8.86 -14.25 -21.11
CA VAL A 250 7.92 -14.68 -22.15
C VAL A 250 7.82 -16.20 -22.14
N LEU A 251 6.66 -16.71 -21.74
CA LEU A 251 6.35 -18.13 -21.78
C LEU A 251 5.61 -18.49 -23.10
N PRO A 252 5.80 -19.69 -23.66
CA PRO A 252 5.02 -20.14 -24.81
C PRO A 252 3.53 -20.27 -24.44
N ALA A 253 2.66 -19.98 -25.40
CA ALA A 253 1.22 -20.18 -25.21
C ALA A 253 0.90 -21.66 -24.94
N ILE A 254 0.04 -21.92 -23.98
CA ILE A 254 -0.54 -23.24 -23.75
C ILE A 254 -1.59 -23.46 -24.86
N LYS A 255 -1.47 -24.58 -25.59
CA LYS A 255 -2.41 -24.99 -26.62
C LYS A 255 -3.64 -25.67 -26.01
#